data_1ab249c4685f8d552d5f912759370917
#
_entry.id   1ab249c4685f8d552d5f912759370917
#
_cell.length_a   1.000
_cell.length_b   1.000
_cell.length_c   1.000
_cell.angle_alpha   90.00
_cell.angle_beta   90.00
_cell.angle_gamma   90.00
#
_symmetry.space_group_name_H-M   'P 1'
#
loop_
_entity.id
_entity.type
_entity.pdbx_description
1 polymer ?
#
loop_
_entity_poly.entity_id
_entity_poly.type
_entity_poly.pdbx_seq_one_letter_code
_entity_poly.pdbx_strand_id
1 'polypeptide(L)'
;MESEAHRSPSQCSRALELFLYFFKIGFYTFGGGWSIVAQIQQKYVQKKGWITDEDLLDITSVGRSLPGLMIGNVSYLFGYHVAGFPGALACLLGISLPSLIVLTVVTWCYTQVKDNLYVSRAMTGVRAAVAPVVASAALKLRKAALTDRAGYIFLFLAFALYLFGGLSCILIVLISGFLGWLLSVWHCRKGGRS
;
A
#
# COMPACT_ATOMS: atom_id res chain seq x y z
N MET A 1 -22.53 -9.53 -45.70
CA MET A 1 -21.90 -10.04 -44.47
C MET A 1 -20.96 -8.94 -43.99
N GLU A 2 -21.53 -8.09 -43.17
CA GLU A 2 -20.87 -6.86 -42.68
C GLU A 2 -19.80 -7.20 -41.69
N SER A 3 -18.61 -6.77 -41.99
CA SER A 3 -17.48 -6.67 -41.11
C SER A 3 -17.85 -5.67 -40.02
N GLU A 4 -18.23 -6.13 -38.83
CA GLU A 4 -18.28 -5.30 -37.65
C GLU A 4 -16.84 -4.82 -37.33
N ALA A 5 -16.54 -3.65 -37.86
CA ALA A 5 -15.33 -2.92 -37.51
C ALA A 5 -15.30 -2.74 -35.99
N HIS A 6 -14.47 -3.51 -35.34
CA HIS A 6 -14.14 -3.40 -33.90
C HIS A 6 -13.51 -2.01 -33.67
N ARG A 7 -14.35 -0.99 -33.50
CA ARG A 7 -13.92 0.35 -33.10
C ARG A 7 -13.21 0.18 -31.76
N SER A 8 -11.90 0.24 -31.78
CA SER A 8 -11.11 0.33 -30.56
C SER A 8 -11.68 1.50 -29.72
N PRO A 9 -12.16 1.25 -28.50
CA PRO A 9 -12.80 2.29 -27.70
C PRO A 9 -11.81 3.44 -27.51
N SER A 10 -12.29 4.68 -27.70
CA SER A 10 -11.48 5.88 -27.55
C SER A 10 -10.83 5.90 -26.16
N GLN A 11 -9.64 6.49 -26.03
CA GLN A 11 -8.92 6.55 -24.74
C GLN A 11 -9.81 7.07 -23.60
N CYS A 12 -10.71 8.00 -23.91
CA CYS A 12 -11.66 8.57 -22.95
C CYS A 12 -12.71 7.52 -22.50
N SER A 13 -13.17 6.66 -23.40
CA SER A 13 -14.11 5.57 -23.06
C SER A 13 -13.45 4.52 -22.17
N ARG A 14 -12.18 4.18 -22.43
CA ARG A 14 -11.40 3.28 -21.58
C ARG A 14 -11.15 3.89 -20.20
N ALA A 15 -10.81 5.17 -20.13
CA ALA A 15 -10.60 5.87 -18.87
C ALA A 15 -11.87 5.88 -17.99
N LEU A 16 -13.04 6.11 -18.58
CA LEU A 16 -14.31 6.07 -17.84
C LEU A 16 -14.63 4.66 -17.32
N GLU A 17 -14.38 3.64 -18.14
CA GLU A 17 -14.57 2.26 -17.69
C GLU A 17 -13.62 1.90 -16.54
N LEU A 18 -12.35 2.32 -16.63
CA LEU A 18 -11.37 2.14 -15.58
C LEU A 18 -11.81 2.85 -14.28
N PHE A 19 -12.25 4.11 -14.39
CA PHE A 19 -12.76 4.86 -13.25
C PHE A 19 -13.90 4.12 -12.52
N LEU A 20 -14.94 3.73 -13.26
CA LEU A 20 -16.09 3.03 -12.68
C LEU A 20 -15.71 1.68 -12.06
N TYR A 21 -14.79 0.98 -12.67
CA TYR A 21 -14.32 -0.30 -12.15
C TYR A 21 -13.51 -0.12 -10.86
N PHE A 22 -12.55 0.79 -10.84
CA PHE A 22 -11.75 1.07 -9.64
C PHE A 22 -12.59 1.68 -8.52
N PHE A 23 -13.58 2.49 -8.86
CA PHE A 23 -14.54 3.02 -7.91
C PHE A 23 -15.35 1.91 -7.24
N LYS A 24 -15.86 0.96 -8.02
CA LYS A 24 -16.57 -0.20 -7.50
C LYS A 24 -15.67 -1.08 -6.61
N ILE A 25 -14.47 -1.37 -7.05
CA ILE A 25 -13.51 -2.17 -6.27
C ILE A 25 -13.15 -1.46 -4.96
N GLY A 26 -12.96 -0.15 -4.98
CA GLY A 26 -12.63 0.63 -3.80
C GLY A 26 -13.66 0.53 -2.69
N PHE A 27 -14.95 0.32 -3.01
CA PHE A 27 -16.00 0.08 -2.03
C PHE A 27 -16.06 -1.36 -1.53
N TYR A 28 -15.88 -2.34 -2.41
CA TYR A 28 -16.20 -3.74 -2.12
C TYR A 28 -15.00 -4.60 -1.78
N THR A 29 -13.76 -4.10 -1.96
CA THR A 29 -12.59 -4.94 -1.73
C THR A 29 -12.11 -4.85 -0.29
N PHE A 30 -12.32 -5.93 0.42
CA PHE A 30 -11.70 -6.21 1.72
C PHE A 30 -10.55 -7.20 1.50
N GLY A 31 -9.32 -6.86 1.91
CA GLY A 31 -8.22 -7.83 1.83
C GLY A 31 -6.87 -7.28 1.36
N GLY A 32 -6.76 -5.97 1.16
CA GLY A 32 -5.50 -5.32 0.84
C GLY A 32 -5.11 -5.29 -0.64
N GLY A 33 -3.94 -4.76 -0.95
CA GLY A 33 -3.51 -4.46 -2.32
C GLY A 33 -3.45 -5.66 -3.26
N TRP A 34 -3.09 -6.83 -2.75
CA TRP A 34 -3.01 -8.05 -3.57
C TRP A 34 -4.37 -8.53 -4.08
N SER A 35 -5.45 -8.35 -3.30
CA SER A 35 -6.81 -8.69 -3.75
C SER A 35 -7.22 -7.85 -4.97
N ILE A 36 -6.77 -6.59 -5.02
CA ILE A 36 -7.07 -5.69 -6.13
C ILE A 36 -6.25 -6.08 -7.36
N VAL A 37 -4.97 -6.43 -7.19
CA VAL A 37 -4.13 -6.94 -8.29
C VAL A 37 -4.75 -8.20 -8.90
N ALA A 38 -5.21 -9.14 -8.08
CA ALA A 38 -5.88 -10.35 -8.56
C ALA A 38 -7.17 -10.04 -9.34
N GLN A 39 -7.94 -9.03 -8.92
CA GLN A 39 -9.15 -8.59 -9.63
C GLN A 39 -8.81 -7.89 -10.97
N ILE A 40 -7.72 -7.12 -11.02
CA ILE A 40 -7.21 -6.53 -12.27
C ILE A 40 -6.83 -7.65 -13.24
N GLN A 41 -6.07 -8.66 -12.76
CA GLN A 41 -5.66 -9.81 -13.56
C GLN A 41 -6.86 -10.55 -14.14
N GLN A 42 -7.83 -10.89 -13.29
CA GLN A 42 -9.03 -11.60 -13.73
C GLN A 42 -9.83 -10.83 -14.78
N LYS A 43 -9.98 -9.52 -14.63
CA LYS A 43 -10.82 -8.73 -15.55
C LYS A 43 -10.10 -8.27 -16.79
N TYR A 44 -8.90 -7.74 -16.66
CA TYR A 44 -8.22 -7.04 -17.75
C TYR A 44 -7.19 -7.89 -18.48
N VAL A 45 -6.60 -8.89 -17.82
CA VAL A 45 -5.76 -9.89 -18.49
C VAL A 45 -6.62 -11.02 -19.04
N GLN A 46 -7.32 -11.77 -18.16
CA GLN A 46 -7.99 -13.01 -18.56
C GLN A 46 -9.25 -12.78 -19.38
N LYS A 47 -10.11 -11.79 -19.01
CA LYS A 47 -11.40 -11.57 -19.71
C LYS A 47 -11.31 -10.60 -20.87
N LYS A 48 -10.55 -9.51 -20.74
CA LYS A 48 -10.49 -8.44 -21.76
C LYS A 48 -9.25 -8.49 -22.65
N GLY A 49 -8.16 -9.09 -22.18
CA GLY A 49 -6.91 -9.15 -22.92
C GLY A 49 -6.30 -7.77 -23.23
N TRP A 50 -6.52 -6.78 -22.34
CA TRP A 50 -5.99 -5.42 -22.54
C TRP A 50 -4.51 -5.31 -22.21
N ILE A 51 -4.03 -6.18 -21.33
CA ILE A 51 -2.64 -6.33 -20.95
C ILE A 51 -2.29 -7.81 -20.79
N THR A 52 -1.01 -8.13 -20.82
CA THR A 52 -0.51 -9.48 -20.55
C THR A 52 -0.27 -9.72 -19.06
N ASP A 53 -0.09 -10.98 -18.66
CA ASP A 53 0.33 -11.31 -17.29
C ASP A 53 1.72 -10.74 -16.96
N GLU A 54 2.62 -10.72 -17.95
CA GLU A 54 3.97 -10.15 -17.82
C GLU A 54 3.91 -8.65 -17.56
N ASP A 55 3.12 -7.90 -18.33
CA ASP A 55 2.90 -6.46 -18.10
C ASP A 55 2.37 -6.18 -16.69
N LEU A 56 1.41 -6.98 -16.22
CA LEU A 56 0.84 -6.82 -14.89
C LEU A 56 1.86 -7.09 -13.78
N LEU A 57 2.73 -8.09 -13.96
CA LEU A 57 3.83 -8.40 -13.04
C LEU A 57 4.83 -7.24 -12.99
N ASP A 58 5.21 -6.69 -14.13
CA ASP A 58 6.13 -5.55 -14.21
C ASP A 58 5.54 -4.31 -13.54
N ILE A 59 4.28 -3.96 -13.86
CA ILE A 59 3.56 -2.86 -13.23
C ILE A 59 3.49 -3.04 -11.71
N THR A 60 3.23 -4.25 -11.24
CA THR A 60 3.14 -4.56 -9.82
C THR A 60 4.51 -4.46 -9.13
N SER A 61 5.56 -4.92 -9.79
CA SER A 61 6.93 -4.87 -9.28
C SER A 61 7.43 -3.43 -9.13
N VAL A 62 7.21 -2.60 -10.16
CA VAL A 62 7.54 -1.17 -10.13
C VAL A 62 6.68 -0.44 -9.09
N GLY A 63 5.36 -0.71 -9.06
CA GLY A 63 4.44 -0.07 -8.11
C GLY A 63 4.79 -0.36 -6.64
N ARG A 64 5.36 -1.53 -6.35
CA ARG A 64 5.87 -1.88 -5.02
C ARG A 64 7.18 -1.19 -4.65
N SER A 65 8.00 -0.88 -5.64
CA SER A 65 9.29 -0.21 -5.42
C SER A 65 9.14 1.28 -5.14
N LEU A 66 8.01 1.87 -5.53
CA LEU A 66 7.71 3.28 -5.31
C LEU A 66 7.23 3.50 -3.86
N PRO A 67 7.65 4.62 -3.22
CA PRO A 67 7.16 4.97 -1.90
C PRO A 67 5.67 5.31 -1.95
N GLY A 68 4.93 4.94 -0.88
CA GLY A 68 3.50 5.22 -0.75
C GLY A 68 2.63 3.97 -0.75
N LEU A 69 1.36 4.14 -1.09
CA LEU A 69 0.38 3.05 -1.10
C LEU A 69 0.56 2.18 -2.34
N MET A 70 1.03 0.94 -2.18
CA MET A 70 1.26 0.00 -3.28
C MET A 70 0.12 0.00 -4.30
N ILE A 71 -1.12 -0.10 -3.83
CA ILE A 71 -2.27 -0.19 -4.73
C ILE A 71 -2.53 1.10 -5.51
N GLY A 72 -2.26 2.26 -4.91
CA GLY A 72 -2.33 3.55 -5.60
C GLY A 72 -1.34 3.61 -6.75
N ASN A 73 -0.09 3.22 -6.49
CA ASN A 73 0.98 3.18 -7.49
C ASN A 73 0.67 2.19 -8.61
N VAL A 74 0.25 0.97 -8.26
CA VAL A 74 -0.13 -0.07 -9.25
C VAL A 74 -1.32 0.38 -10.10
N SER A 75 -2.36 0.96 -9.48
CA SER A 75 -3.54 1.46 -10.19
C SER A 75 -3.20 2.58 -11.15
N TYR A 76 -2.33 3.50 -10.73
CA TYR A 76 -1.84 4.59 -11.57
C TYR A 76 -1.07 4.07 -12.78
N LEU A 77 -0.08 3.19 -12.57
CA LEU A 77 0.74 2.62 -13.63
C LEU A 77 -0.09 1.77 -14.59
N PHE A 78 -1.02 0.98 -14.07
CA PHE A 78 -1.96 0.20 -14.86
C PHE A 78 -2.84 1.09 -15.75
N GLY A 79 -3.44 2.13 -15.17
CA GLY A 79 -4.25 3.09 -15.92
C GLY A 79 -3.47 3.81 -16.99
N TYR A 80 -2.21 4.15 -16.70
CA TYR A 80 -1.30 4.77 -17.68
C TYR A 80 -0.99 3.82 -18.85
N HIS A 81 -0.71 2.56 -18.55
CA HIS A 81 -0.43 1.55 -19.58
C HIS A 81 -1.62 1.32 -20.53
N VAL A 82 -2.84 1.31 -20.00
CA VAL A 82 -4.07 0.99 -20.76
C VAL A 82 -4.63 2.18 -21.55
N ALA A 83 -4.63 3.38 -20.98
CA ALA A 83 -5.29 4.55 -21.56
C ALA A 83 -4.48 5.86 -21.40
N GLY A 84 -3.17 5.77 -21.16
CA GLY A 84 -2.30 6.92 -20.98
C GLY A 84 -2.63 7.73 -19.73
N PHE A 85 -2.27 9.02 -19.74
CA PHE A 85 -2.46 9.91 -18.61
C PHE A 85 -3.92 10.00 -18.08
N PRO A 86 -4.95 10.12 -18.96
CA PRO A 86 -6.34 10.12 -18.48
C PRO A 86 -6.74 8.81 -17.80
N GLY A 87 -6.21 7.66 -18.27
CA GLY A 87 -6.42 6.36 -17.61
C GLY A 87 -5.78 6.28 -16.22
N ALA A 88 -4.56 6.79 -16.09
CA ALA A 88 -3.86 6.86 -14.81
C ALA A 88 -4.64 7.68 -13.78
N LEU A 89 -5.10 8.87 -14.16
CA LEU A 89 -5.89 9.75 -13.29
C LEU A 89 -7.24 9.13 -12.94
N ALA A 90 -7.89 8.48 -13.91
CA ALA A 90 -9.17 7.79 -13.71
C ALA A 90 -9.05 6.65 -12.68
N CYS A 91 -8.01 5.82 -12.78
CA CYS A 91 -7.76 4.74 -11.82
C CYS A 91 -7.45 5.28 -10.42
N LEU A 92 -6.60 6.30 -10.32
CA LEU A 92 -6.22 6.90 -9.05
C LEU A 92 -7.43 7.54 -8.35
N LEU A 93 -8.23 8.33 -9.06
CA LEU A 93 -9.45 8.92 -8.54
C LEU A 93 -10.49 7.85 -8.20
N GLY A 94 -10.63 6.83 -9.06
CA GLY A 94 -11.55 5.73 -8.85
C GLY A 94 -11.30 5.00 -7.54
N ILE A 95 -10.04 4.75 -7.17
CA ILE A 95 -9.72 4.01 -5.93
C ILE A 95 -9.71 4.92 -4.69
N SER A 96 -9.41 6.23 -4.87
CA SER A 96 -9.31 7.18 -3.75
C SER A 96 -10.67 7.74 -3.32
N LEU A 97 -11.57 8.02 -4.26
CA LEU A 97 -12.88 8.61 -3.97
C LEU A 97 -13.75 7.78 -3.02
N PRO A 98 -13.88 6.45 -3.17
CA PRO A 98 -14.64 5.64 -2.22
C PRO A 98 -14.13 5.79 -0.79
N SER A 99 -12.81 5.75 -0.60
CA SER A 99 -12.20 5.90 0.71
C SER A 99 -12.48 7.28 1.33
N LEU A 100 -12.40 8.34 0.52
CA LEU A 100 -12.73 9.70 0.96
C LEU A 100 -14.21 9.84 1.34
N ILE A 101 -15.12 9.29 0.53
CA ILE A 101 -16.55 9.33 0.80
C ILE A 101 -16.87 8.61 2.12
N VAL A 102 -16.36 7.38 2.28
CA VAL A 102 -16.58 6.59 3.50
C VAL A 102 -16.03 7.32 4.73
N LEU A 103 -14.79 7.82 4.68
CA LEU A 103 -14.20 8.55 5.78
C LEU A 103 -14.98 9.83 6.11
N THR A 104 -15.44 10.57 5.12
CA THR A 104 -16.24 11.79 5.32
C THR A 104 -17.56 11.48 6.00
N VAL A 105 -18.28 10.45 5.53
CA VAL A 105 -19.56 10.02 6.13
C VAL A 105 -19.35 9.53 7.57
N VAL A 106 -18.34 8.69 7.80
CA VAL A 106 -18.01 8.18 9.14
C VAL A 106 -17.65 9.32 10.08
N THR A 107 -16.82 10.27 9.63
CA THR A 107 -16.45 11.43 10.44
C THR A 107 -17.66 12.31 10.76
N TRP A 108 -18.52 12.54 9.79
CA TRP A 108 -19.75 13.33 10.00
C TRP A 108 -20.68 12.64 11.01
N CYS A 109 -20.92 11.33 10.86
CA CYS A 109 -21.70 10.55 11.83
C CYS A 109 -21.07 10.57 13.22
N TYR A 110 -19.73 10.42 13.29
CA TYR A 110 -19.01 10.43 14.55
C TYR A 110 -19.10 11.77 15.27
N THR A 111 -19.04 12.89 14.56
CA THR A 111 -19.16 14.22 15.18
C THR A 111 -20.52 14.44 15.86
N GLN A 112 -21.59 13.80 15.38
CA GLN A 112 -22.92 13.91 15.97
C GLN A 112 -23.07 13.08 17.26
N VAL A 113 -22.27 12.02 17.42
CA VAL A 113 -22.43 11.07 18.54
C VAL A 113 -21.25 11.01 19.50
N LYS A 114 -20.17 11.78 19.23
CA LYS A 114 -18.93 11.74 20.03
C LYS A 114 -19.13 12.10 21.51
N ASP A 115 -20.12 12.95 21.81
CA ASP A 115 -20.43 13.43 23.16
C ASP A 115 -21.29 12.42 23.97
N ASN A 116 -21.74 11.35 23.32
CA ASN A 116 -22.46 10.27 24.00
C ASN A 116 -21.50 9.41 24.82
N LEU A 117 -21.80 9.24 26.12
CA LEU A 117 -20.96 8.50 27.07
C LEU A 117 -20.68 7.05 26.62
N TYR A 118 -21.66 6.39 26.01
CA TYR A 118 -21.50 5.01 25.52
C TYR A 118 -20.54 4.95 24.33
N VAL A 119 -20.65 5.88 23.39
CA VAL A 119 -19.76 5.99 22.22
C VAL A 119 -18.34 6.30 22.66
N SER A 120 -18.15 7.24 23.59
CA SER A 120 -16.85 7.58 24.13
C SER A 120 -16.16 6.38 24.82
N ARG A 121 -16.90 5.61 25.62
CA ARG A 121 -16.40 4.38 26.26
C ARG A 121 -16.05 3.31 25.23
N ALA A 122 -16.89 3.10 24.21
CA ALA A 122 -16.61 2.16 23.13
C ALA A 122 -15.34 2.55 22.34
N MET A 123 -15.18 3.82 22.03
CA MET A 123 -13.98 4.31 21.37
C MET A 123 -12.71 4.18 22.22
N THR A 124 -12.83 4.31 23.53
CA THR A 124 -11.71 4.03 24.45
C THR A 124 -11.31 2.56 24.37
N GLY A 125 -12.28 1.64 24.31
CA GLY A 125 -12.01 0.22 24.12
C GLY A 125 -11.33 -0.09 22.78
N VAL A 126 -11.79 0.54 21.68
CA VAL A 126 -11.16 0.41 20.35
C VAL A 126 -9.71 0.91 20.38
N ARG A 127 -9.46 2.07 20.99
CA ARG A 127 -8.10 2.60 21.12
C ARG A 127 -7.19 1.66 21.93
N ALA A 128 -7.72 1.08 23.00
CA ALA A 128 -6.98 0.11 23.81
C ALA A 128 -6.64 -1.16 23.03
N ALA A 129 -7.52 -1.61 22.14
CA ALA A 129 -7.30 -2.78 21.30
C ALA A 129 -6.22 -2.60 20.23
N VAL A 130 -5.88 -1.37 19.86
CA VAL A 130 -4.80 -1.10 18.88
C VAL A 130 -3.44 -1.52 19.44
N ALA A 131 -3.18 -1.30 20.72
CA ALA A 131 -1.88 -1.62 21.33
C ALA A 131 -1.49 -3.12 21.19
N PRO A 132 -2.34 -4.10 21.56
CA PRO A 132 -2.02 -5.51 21.36
C PRO A 132 -1.92 -5.93 19.89
N VAL A 133 -2.66 -5.29 18.98
CA VAL A 133 -2.54 -5.55 17.54
C VAL A 133 -1.16 -5.11 17.02
N VAL A 134 -0.72 -3.91 17.37
CA VAL A 134 0.62 -3.42 17.03
C VAL A 134 1.70 -4.29 17.66
N ALA A 135 1.55 -4.68 18.92
CA ALA A 135 2.48 -5.58 19.60
C ALA A 135 2.57 -6.95 18.91
N SER A 136 1.43 -7.54 18.51
CA SER A 136 1.42 -8.81 17.80
C SER A 136 2.10 -8.73 16.42
N ALA A 137 1.90 -7.61 15.70
CA ALA A 137 2.58 -7.35 14.44
C ALA A 137 4.10 -7.21 14.63
N ALA A 138 4.54 -6.47 15.66
CA ALA A 138 5.96 -6.34 16.02
C ALA A 138 6.59 -7.70 16.35
N LEU A 139 5.89 -8.56 17.12
CA LEU A 139 6.34 -9.91 17.43
C LEU A 139 6.48 -10.82 16.22
N LYS A 140 5.58 -10.68 15.23
CA LYS A 140 5.69 -11.43 13.96
C LYS A 140 6.88 -10.96 13.13
N LEU A 141 7.08 -9.64 13.03
CA LEU A 141 8.22 -9.04 12.34
C LEU A 141 9.56 -9.39 12.99
N ARG A 142 9.60 -9.61 14.31
CA ARG A 142 10.81 -10.01 15.04
C ARG A 142 11.48 -11.24 14.41
N LYS A 143 10.71 -12.27 14.06
CA LYS A 143 11.23 -13.50 13.46
C LYS A 143 11.87 -13.28 12.08
N ALA A 144 11.38 -12.31 11.31
CA ALA A 144 11.89 -12.01 9.96
C ALA A 144 13.06 -11.03 9.99
N ALA A 145 13.04 -10.07 10.95
CA ALA A 145 14.00 -8.97 10.98
C ALA A 145 15.20 -9.21 11.90
N LEU A 146 15.07 -10.03 12.95
CA LEU A 146 16.09 -10.26 13.96
C LEU A 146 16.67 -11.66 13.82
N THR A 147 17.47 -11.89 12.78
CA THR A 147 18.17 -13.15 12.56
C THR A 147 19.47 -13.21 13.37
N ASP A 148 20.12 -12.07 13.63
CA ASP A 148 21.41 -11.96 14.29
C ASP A 148 21.35 -11.20 15.62
N ARG A 149 22.30 -11.51 16.53
CA ARG A 149 22.47 -10.79 17.82
C ARG A 149 22.68 -9.29 17.64
N ALA A 150 23.31 -8.87 16.53
CA ALA A 150 23.49 -7.46 16.19
C ALA A 150 22.14 -6.74 15.98
N GLY A 151 21.13 -7.41 15.41
CA GLY A 151 19.80 -6.84 15.21
C GLY A 151 19.11 -6.44 16.52
N TYR A 152 19.32 -7.19 17.60
CA TYR A 152 18.78 -6.83 18.92
C TYR A 152 19.45 -5.58 19.52
N ILE A 153 20.76 -5.42 19.31
CA ILE A 153 21.49 -4.23 19.76
C ILE A 153 20.98 -3.00 19.03
N PHE A 154 20.77 -3.08 17.69
CA PHE A 154 20.19 -1.99 16.91
C PHE A 154 18.76 -1.66 17.31
N LEU A 155 17.94 -2.66 17.61
CA LEU A 155 16.58 -2.45 18.08
C LEU A 155 16.58 -1.66 19.41
N PHE A 156 17.39 -2.09 20.37
CA PHE A 156 17.50 -1.42 21.67
C PHE A 156 18.06 0.00 21.55
N LEU A 157 19.07 0.17 20.69
CA LEU A 157 19.67 1.49 20.45
C LEU A 157 18.68 2.45 19.79
N ALA A 158 17.94 1.98 18.77
CA ALA A 158 16.91 2.77 18.09
C ALA A 158 15.77 3.15 19.07
N PHE A 159 15.37 2.22 19.93
CA PHE A 159 14.36 2.46 20.94
C PHE A 159 14.81 3.47 22.01
N ALA A 160 16.05 3.35 22.48
CA ALA A 160 16.64 4.30 23.41
C ALA A 160 16.77 5.71 22.79
N LEU A 161 17.23 5.80 21.54
CA LEU A 161 17.31 7.06 20.80
C LEU A 161 15.94 7.72 20.59
N TYR A 162 14.89 6.92 20.39
CA TYR A 162 13.52 7.43 20.27
C TYR A 162 13.02 7.99 21.62
N LEU A 163 13.22 7.26 22.73
CA LEU A 163 12.71 7.65 24.04
C LEU A 163 13.48 8.83 24.66
N PHE A 164 14.80 8.82 24.55
CA PHE A 164 15.66 9.81 25.23
C PHE A 164 16.17 10.91 24.31
N GLY A 165 16.26 10.64 22.98
CA GLY A 165 16.83 11.59 22.01
C GLY A 165 15.81 12.55 21.40
N GLY A 166 14.49 12.31 21.55
CA GLY A 166 13.45 13.14 20.93
C GLY A 166 13.57 13.23 19.40
N LEU A 167 14.34 12.33 18.78
CA LEU A 167 14.60 12.33 17.34
C LEU A 167 13.37 11.85 16.58
N SER A 168 13.13 12.46 15.41
CA SER A 168 12.06 12.01 14.53
C SER A 168 12.28 10.56 14.07
N CYS A 169 11.20 9.79 13.96
CA CYS A 169 11.23 8.39 13.51
C CYS A 169 11.96 8.23 12.16
N ILE A 170 11.83 9.22 11.28
CA ILE A 170 12.50 9.26 9.96
C ILE A 170 14.03 9.29 10.11
N LEU A 171 14.55 10.13 11.01
CA LEU A 171 15.99 10.23 11.28
C LEU A 171 16.56 8.92 11.85
N ILE A 172 15.81 8.29 12.75
CA ILE A 172 16.22 6.99 13.34
C ILE A 172 16.31 5.91 12.27
N VAL A 173 15.33 5.85 11.35
CA VAL A 173 15.33 4.89 10.23
C VAL A 173 16.51 5.14 9.30
N LEU A 174 16.79 6.39 8.94
CA LEU A 174 17.92 6.74 8.07
C LEU A 174 19.28 6.39 8.72
N ILE A 175 19.45 6.74 9.99
CA ILE A 175 20.68 6.45 10.75
C ILE A 175 20.87 4.93 10.88
N SER A 176 19.82 4.20 11.26
CA SER A 176 19.86 2.74 11.41
C SER A 176 20.15 2.04 10.08
N GLY A 177 19.54 2.53 8.98
CA GLY A 177 19.80 2.01 7.63
C GLY A 177 21.25 2.25 7.17
N PHE A 178 21.78 3.45 7.42
CA PHE A 178 23.16 3.80 7.09
C PHE A 178 24.16 2.97 7.90
N LEU A 179 23.94 2.83 9.21
CA LEU A 179 24.79 2.00 10.06
C LEU A 179 24.72 0.51 9.68
N GLY A 180 23.53 0.00 9.34
CA GLY A 180 23.35 -1.37 8.85
C GLY A 180 24.10 -1.61 7.54
N TRP A 181 24.06 -0.66 6.60
CA TRP A 181 24.82 -0.73 5.36
C TRP A 181 26.35 -0.73 5.60
N LEU A 182 26.83 0.15 6.47
CA LEU A 182 28.25 0.22 6.84
C LEU A 182 28.74 -1.11 7.44
N LEU A 183 27.95 -1.72 8.33
CA LEU A 183 28.30 -3.01 8.95
C LEU A 183 28.24 -4.16 7.93
N SER A 184 27.29 -4.15 7.01
CA SER A 184 27.22 -5.14 5.93
C SER A 184 28.46 -5.10 5.04
N VAL A 185 28.90 -3.90 4.66
CA VAL A 185 30.14 -3.70 3.86
C VAL A 185 31.38 -4.16 4.64
N TRP A 186 31.41 -3.91 5.95
CA TRP A 186 32.52 -4.35 6.82
C TRP A 186 32.58 -5.87 6.99
N HIS A 187 31.42 -6.52 7.10
CA HIS A 187 31.31 -7.98 7.20
C HIS A 187 31.70 -8.67 5.89
N CYS A 188 31.28 -8.16 4.74
CA CYS A 188 31.72 -8.65 3.43
C CYS A 188 33.24 -8.53 3.22
N ARG A 189 33.85 -7.49 3.73
CA ARG A 189 35.33 -7.30 3.66
C ARG A 189 36.09 -8.29 4.55
N LYS A 190 35.50 -8.75 5.68
CA LYS A 190 36.13 -9.72 6.58
C LYS A 190 35.88 -11.19 6.16
N GLY A 191 34.75 -11.49 5.49
CA GLY A 191 34.40 -12.83 5.01
C GLY A 191 35.11 -13.27 3.73
N GLY A 192 35.85 -12.42 3.07
CA GLY A 192 36.63 -12.71 1.86
C GLY A 192 38.09 -13.14 2.10
N ARG A 193 38.42 -13.56 3.31
CA ARG A 193 39.78 -14.03 3.67
C ARG A 193 39.74 -15.38 4.39
N SER A 194 39.06 -16.34 3.78
CA SER A 194 39.27 -17.77 4.14
C SER A 194 38.96 -18.62 2.93
#